data_61204b73ac8733180c8dd6795646a353
#
_entry.id   61204b73ac8733180c8dd6795646a353
#
_cell.length_a   1.000
_cell.length_b   1.000
_cell.length_c   1.000
_cell.angle_alpha   90.00
_cell.angle_beta   90.00
_cell.angle_gamma   90.00
#
_symmetry.space_group_name_H-M   'P 1'
#
loop_
_entity.id
_entity.type
_entity.pdbx_description
1 polymer ?
#
loop_
_entity_poly.entity_id
_entity_poly.type
_entity_poly.pdbx_seq_one_letter_code
_entity_poly.pdbx_strand_id
1 'polypeptide(L)'
;TEVQAVDIAVIRIPRMSNYTDFNVFELIPGVSLRYVQSVSELKNPDMIVIPGTKNTIGDLKWMRQNGLEAEIMKRAHAGTVVFGICGGYQMLGKNLSDPYGVEEGGDTAGLGLLDVETIFAEKKRTIQVDGYFGKVKGIFSALTGLSFYGYEIHSGITNFDDGKSLTLMKPIHEAGEISPEGSQNVSDTMNVYGTY
;
A
#
# COMPACT_ATOMS: atom_id res chain seq x y z
N THR A 1 25.27 16.08 13.98
CA THR A 1 23.97 15.80 13.31
C THR A 1 24.27 14.82 12.20
N GLU A 2 23.92 13.56 12.40
CA GLU A 2 23.96 12.56 11.32
C GLU A 2 23.06 13.03 10.20
N VAL A 3 23.57 13.04 8.99
CA VAL A 3 22.78 13.33 7.79
C VAL A 3 21.86 12.14 7.59
N GLN A 4 20.56 12.35 7.68
CA GLN A 4 19.56 11.32 7.36
C GLN A 4 19.62 11.07 5.85
N ALA A 5 19.93 9.83 5.48
CA ALA A 5 20.09 9.44 4.09
C ALA A 5 18.75 9.14 3.39
N VAL A 6 17.73 8.74 4.14
CA VAL A 6 16.39 8.39 3.63
C VAL A 6 15.31 8.95 4.55
N ASP A 7 14.31 9.63 3.98
CA ASP A 7 13.14 10.16 4.70
C ASP A 7 11.86 9.42 4.28
N ILE A 8 11.25 8.71 5.21
CA ILE A 8 10.02 7.96 5.01
C ILE A 8 8.85 8.69 5.69
N ALA A 9 7.85 9.06 4.92
CA ALA A 9 6.62 9.67 5.41
C ALA A 9 5.47 8.65 5.38
N VAL A 10 4.99 8.26 6.55
CA VAL A 10 3.79 7.42 6.70
C VAL A 10 2.58 8.34 6.87
N ILE A 11 1.58 8.18 6.02
CA ILE A 11 0.34 8.97 6.14
C ILE A 11 -0.44 8.47 7.35
N ARG A 12 -0.58 9.33 8.34
CA ARG A 12 -1.34 9.04 9.55
C ARG A 12 -2.83 9.27 9.32
N ILE A 13 -3.44 8.32 8.61
CA ILE A 13 -4.89 8.30 8.37
C ILE A 13 -5.65 8.06 9.69
N PRO A 14 -6.92 8.54 9.81
CA PRO A 14 -7.65 8.54 11.08
C PRO A 14 -7.84 7.16 11.72
N ARG A 15 -8.03 6.13 10.88
CA ARG A 15 -8.30 4.75 11.34
C ARG A 15 -7.14 3.81 11.03
N MET A 16 -5.94 4.35 10.99
CA MET A 16 -4.71 3.59 10.74
C MET A 16 -4.62 2.35 11.63
N SER A 17 -4.28 1.22 11.03
CA SER A 17 -3.99 -0.04 11.72
C SER A 17 -2.49 -0.33 11.74
N ASN A 18 -2.06 -1.18 12.69
CA ASN A 18 -0.70 -1.72 12.74
C ASN A 18 0.42 -0.65 12.78
N TYR A 19 0.30 0.31 13.71
CA TYR A 19 1.34 1.35 13.90
C TYR A 19 2.75 0.78 14.12
N THR A 20 2.85 -0.39 14.74
CA THR A 20 4.13 -1.01 15.08
C THR A 20 4.89 -1.58 13.90
N ASP A 21 4.24 -1.77 12.74
CA ASP A 21 4.86 -2.37 11.55
C ASP A 21 6.02 -1.50 11.02
N PHE A 22 5.96 -0.20 11.29
CA PHE A 22 6.97 0.76 10.81
C PHE A 22 8.13 0.98 11.78
N ASN A 23 8.04 0.50 13.02
CA ASN A 23 9.08 0.71 14.05
C ASN A 23 10.44 0.15 13.62
N VAL A 24 10.45 -0.85 12.74
CA VAL A 24 11.70 -1.42 12.20
C VAL A 24 12.57 -0.37 11.50
N PHE A 25 11.96 0.63 10.86
CA PHE A 25 12.69 1.70 10.18
C PHE A 25 13.38 2.66 11.13
N GLU A 26 12.86 2.83 12.35
CA GLU A 26 13.48 3.66 13.39
C GLU A 26 14.79 3.07 13.91
N LEU A 27 14.98 1.76 13.71
CA LEU A 27 16.21 1.04 14.13
C LEU A 27 17.32 1.11 13.09
N ILE A 28 17.06 1.63 11.89
CA ILE A 28 18.02 1.67 10.79
C ILE A 28 18.76 3.02 10.82
N PRO A 29 20.07 3.06 11.07
CA PRO A 29 20.84 4.29 11.05
C PRO A 29 20.69 5.03 9.71
N GLY A 30 20.45 6.34 9.76
CA GLY A 30 20.29 7.17 8.58
C GLY A 30 18.88 7.17 7.96
N VAL A 31 17.93 6.42 8.51
CA VAL A 31 16.51 6.46 8.11
C VAL A 31 15.73 7.37 9.06
N SER A 32 14.99 8.31 8.49
CA SER A 32 13.97 9.11 9.19
C SER A 32 12.61 8.54 8.93
N LEU A 33 11.86 8.23 9.99
CA LEU A 33 10.45 7.85 9.91
C LEU A 33 9.58 8.97 10.49
N ARG A 34 8.62 9.45 9.72
CA ARG A 34 7.68 10.50 10.14
C ARG A 34 6.26 10.08 9.87
N TYR A 35 5.35 10.43 10.78
CA TYR A 35 3.91 10.32 10.59
C TYR A 35 3.36 11.68 10.18
N VAL A 36 2.59 11.73 9.10
CA VAL A 36 2.16 12.95 8.41
C VAL A 36 0.64 13.01 8.31
N GLN A 37 0.03 14.13 8.70
CA GLN A 37 -1.43 14.33 8.66
C GLN A 37 -1.86 15.48 7.73
N SER A 38 -0.92 16.26 7.23
CA SER A 38 -1.20 17.42 6.38
C SER A 38 -0.22 17.54 5.23
N VAL A 39 -0.62 18.26 4.18
CA VAL A 39 0.25 18.54 3.04
C VAL A 39 1.52 19.29 3.47
N SER A 40 1.42 20.22 4.42
CA SER A 40 2.57 20.98 4.92
C SER A 40 3.60 20.11 5.64
N GLU A 41 3.16 19.05 6.31
CA GLU A 41 4.03 18.10 6.99
C GLU A 41 4.68 17.12 6.00
N LEU A 42 4.05 16.84 4.86
CA LEU A 42 4.56 15.87 3.89
C LEU A 42 5.95 16.24 3.36
N LYS A 43 6.22 17.52 3.13
CA LYS A 43 7.52 18.02 2.63
C LYS A 43 7.97 17.28 1.37
N ASN A 44 9.24 16.85 1.32
CA ASN A 44 9.86 16.12 0.20
C ASN A 44 10.45 14.79 0.69
N PRO A 45 9.62 13.79 1.02
CA PRO A 45 10.13 12.49 1.44
C PRO A 45 10.71 11.72 0.25
N ASP A 46 11.61 10.79 0.52
CA ASP A 46 12.08 9.81 -0.46
C ASP A 46 11.01 8.74 -0.72
N MET A 47 10.22 8.42 0.31
CA MET A 47 9.16 7.42 0.24
C MET A 47 7.92 7.87 1.01
N ILE A 48 6.75 7.67 0.41
CA ILE A 48 5.44 7.83 1.04
C ILE A 48 4.84 6.44 1.26
N VAL A 49 4.39 6.17 2.48
CA VAL A 49 3.65 4.95 2.81
C VAL A 49 2.21 5.31 3.12
N ILE A 50 1.28 4.65 2.45
CA ILE A 50 -0.14 4.66 2.81
C ILE A 50 -0.42 3.35 3.55
N PRO A 51 -0.66 3.41 4.86
CA PRO A 51 -0.76 2.22 5.71
C PRO A 51 -2.12 1.52 5.59
N GLY A 52 -2.24 0.39 6.26
CA GLY A 52 -3.51 -0.28 6.48
C GLY A 52 -4.47 0.55 7.33
N THR A 53 -5.76 0.30 7.14
CA THR A 53 -6.83 1.00 7.85
C THR A 53 -8.00 0.07 8.17
N LYS A 54 -8.83 0.48 9.12
CA LYS A 54 -10.09 -0.18 9.47
C LYS A 54 -11.29 0.33 8.66
N ASN A 55 -11.12 1.38 7.87
CA ASN A 55 -12.13 1.92 6.96
C ASN A 55 -11.43 2.61 5.78
N THR A 56 -11.26 1.87 4.71
CA THR A 56 -10.51 2.31 3.52
C THR A 56 -11.19 3.49 2.83
N ILE A 57 -12.50 3.39 2.58
CA ILE A 57 -13.26 4.43 1.88
C ILE A 57 -13.30 5.72 2.70
N GLY A 58 -13.57 5.62 4.01
CA GLY A 58 -13.63 6.79 4.89
C GLY A 58 -12.30 7.51 5.01
N ASP A 59 -11.20 6.77 5.11
CA ASP A 59 -9.86 7.36 5.22
C ASP A 59 -9.37 7.92 3.87
N LEU A 60 -9.75 7.32 2.74
CA LEU A 60 -9.51 7.89 1.41
C LEU A 60 -10.24 9.23 1.23
N LYS A 61 -11.50 9.31 1.61
CA LYS A 61 -12.28 10.57 1.60
C LYS A 61 -11.62 11.63 2.48
N TRP A 62 -11.12 11.24 3.65
CA TRP A 62 -10.38 12.14 4.54
C TRP A 62 -9.10 12.67 3.87
N MET A 63 -8.29 11.82 3.23
CA MET A 63 -7.08 12.27 2.50
C MET A 63 -7.44 13.24 1.36
N ARG A 64 -8.54 12.99 0.66
CA ARG A 64 -9.06 13.86 -0.41
C ARG A 64 -9.44 15.22 0.12
N GLN A 65 -10.20 15.28 1.21
CA GLN A 65 -10.64 16.53 1.85
C GLN A 65 -9.47 17.37 2.39
N ASN A 66 -8.40 16.73 2.83
CA ASN A 66 -7.19 17.40 3.35
C ASN A 66 -6.15 17.73 2.27
N GLY A 67 -6.43 17.43 1.01
CA GLY A 67 -5.51 17.66 -0.10
C GLY A 67 -4.31 16.70 -0.17
N LEU A 68 -4.20 15.76 0.76
CA LEU A 68 -3.10 14.78 0.78
C LEU A 68 -3.14 13.86 -0.45
N GLU A 69 -4.33 13.44 -0.90
CA GLU A 69 -4.48 12.63 -2.11
C GLU A 69 -3.83 13.31 -3.31
N ALA A 70 -4.18 14.58 -3.58
CA ALA A 70 -3.65 15.33 -4.71
C ALA A 70 -2.13 15.51 -4.63
N GLU A 71 -1.60 15.80 -3.44
CA GLU A 71 -0.15 15.96 -3.26
C GLU A 71 0.59 14.62 -3.40
N ILE A 72 0.06 13.51 -2.88
CA ILE A 72 0.63 12.17 -3.08
C ILE A 72 0.68 11.81 -4.56
N MET A 73 -0.39 12.05 -5.31
CA MET A 73 -0.43 11.81 -6.76
C MET A 73 0.63 12.63 -7.49
N LYS A 74 0.72 13.92 -7.16
CA LYS A 74 1.75 14.81 -7.73
C LYS A 74 3.16 14.31 -7.45
N ARG A 75 3.44 13.87 -6.22
CA ARG A 75 4.74 13.32 -5.81
C ARG A 75 5.06 12.02 -6.51
N ALA A 76 4.09 11.11 -6.62
CA ALA A 76 4.25 9.85 -7.36
C ALA A 76 4.65 10.10 -8.81
N HIS A 77 4.00 11.03 -9.50
CA HIS A 77 4.34 11.41 -10.88
C HIS A 77 5.69 12.14 -11.00
N ALA A 78 6.18 12.71 -9.91
CA ALA A 78 7.51 13.31 -9.83
C ALA A 78 8.63 12.32 -9.44
N GLY A 79 8.30 11.03 -9.28
CA GLY A 79 9.26 9.96 -9.00
C GLY A 79 9.41 9.56 -7.54
N THR A 80 8.74 10.25 -6.60
CA THR A 80 8.72 9.82 -5.19
C THR A 80 8.13 8.42 -5.09
N VAL A 81 8.80 7.55 -4.34
CA VAL A 81 8.31 6.18 -4.11
C VAL A 81 7.03 6.22 -3.30
N VAL A 82 5.99 5.50 -3.75
CA VAL A 82 4.74 5.34 -3.00
C VAL A 82 4.48 3.86 -2.76
N PHE A 83 4.25 3.49 -1.51
CA PHE A 83 3.97 2.12 -1.09
C PHE A 83 2.65 2.06 -0.33
N GLY A 84 1.71 1.27 -0.81
CA GLY A 84 0.42 1.02 -0.15
C GLY A 84 0.38 -0.35 0.50
N ILE A 85 -0.13 -0.41 1.74
CA ILE A 85 -0.27 -1.65 2.51
C ILE A 85 -1.76 -1.86 2.82
N CYS A 86 -2.29 -3.04 2.50
CA CYS A 86 -3.67 -3.43 2.79
C CYS A 86 -4.68 -2.37 2.29
N GLY A 87 -5.38 -1.65 3.17
CA GLY A 87 -6.25 -0.54 2.77
C GLY A 87 -5.54 0.54 1.96
N GLY A 88 -4.29 0.85 2.27
CA GLY A 88 -3.47 1.77 1.48
C GLY A 88 -3.19 1.27 0.07
N TYR A 89 -2.98 -0.04 -0.10
CA TYR A 89 -2.87 -0.66 -1.42
C TYR A 89 -4.18 -0.51 -2.21
N GLN A 90 -5.30 -0.80 -1.58
CA GLN A 90 -6.64 -0.63 -2.19
C GLN A 90 -6.88 0.82 -2.64
N MET A 91 -6.51 1.81 -1.83
CA MET A 91 -6.63 3.24 -2.16
C MET A 91 -5.81 3.65 -3.39
N LEU A 92 -4.66 3.00 -3.64
CA LEU A 92 -3.82 3.28 -4.81
C LEU A 92 -4.45 2.83 -6.13
N GLY A 93 -5.46 1.96 -6.10
CA GLY A 93 -6.18 1.46 -7.25
C GLY A 93 -7.04 2.50 -7.96
N LYS A 94 -7.72 2.08 -9.01
CA LYS A 94 -8.62 2.93 -9.81
C LYS A 94 -9.98 3.11 -9.14
N ASN A 95 -10.54 2.04 -8.58
CA ASN A 95 -11.88 2.04 -8.01
C ASN A 95 -11.98 1.13 -6.79
N LEU A 96 -12.77 1.58 -5.82
CA LEU A 96 -13.20 0.81 -4.66
C LEU A 96 -14.72 0.72 -4.71
N SER A 97 -15.26 -0.51 -4.80
CA SER A 97 -16.69 -0.78 -4.83
C SER A 97 -17.11 -1.49 -3.55
N ASP A 98 -18.14 -0.95 -2.89
CA ASP A 98 -18.71 -1.53 -1.66
C ASP A 98 -20.21 -1.80 -1.83
N PRO A 99 -20.58 -2.79 -2.65
CA PRO A 99 -21.97 -3.09 -2.97
C PRO A 99 -22.76 -3.61 -1.76
N TYR A 100 -22.08 -4.09 -0.74
CA TYR A 100 -22.70 -4.69 0.46
C TYR A 100 -22.71 -3.75 1.66
N GLY A 101 -22.13 -2.54 1.55
CA GLY A 101 -22.03 -1.60 2.67
C GLY A 101 -21.16 -2.12 3.82
N VAL A 102 -20.09 -2.83 3.49
CA VAL A 102 -19.12 -3.35 4.47
C VAL A 102 -18.42 -2.21 5.19
N GLU A 103 -18.16 -1.12 4.48
CA GLU A 103 -17.59 0.12 5.02
C GLU A 103 -18.61 1.26 4.95
N GLU A 104 -18.76 1.91 3.81
CA GLU A 104 -19.64 3.07 3.65
C GLU A 104 -20.67 2.90 2.52
N GLY A 105 -20.55 1.83 1.75
CA GLY A 105 -21.37 1.55 0.58
C GLY A 105 -21.01 2.40 -0.65
N GLY A 106 -21.45 1.92 -1.82
CA GLY A 106 -21.28 2.60 -3.10
C GLY A 106 -19.90 2.44 -3.71
N ASP A 107 -19.62 3.28 -4.72
CA ASP A 107 -18.38 3.28 -5.47
C ASP A 107 -17.58 4.55 -5.18
N THR A 108 -16.26 4.40 -5.06
CA THR A 108 -15.35 5.51 -4.80
C THR A 108 -14.11 5.36 -5.69
N ALA A 109 -13.77 6.41 -6.45
CA ALA A 109 -12.52 6.42 -7.20
C ALA A 109 -11.32 6.40 -6.24
N GLY A 110 -10.34 5.55 -6.53
CA GLY A 110 -9.04 5.55 -5.85
C GLY A 110 -8.10 6.61 -6.43
N LEU A 111 -6.81 6.53 -6.05
CA LEU A 111 -5.77 7.44 -6.59
C LEU A 111 -5.42 7.13 -8.05
N GLY A 112 -5.75 5.93 -8.56
CA GLY A 112 -5.45 5.54 -9.93
C GLY A 112 -3.96 5.35 -10.24
N LEU A 113 -3.13 5.19 -9.23
CA LEU A 113 -1.69 4.99 -9.37
C LEU A 113 -1.30 3.54 -9.66
N LEU A 114 -2.16 2.59 -9.31
CA LEU A 114 -2.05 1.18 -9.66
C LEU A 114 -3.23 0.74 -10.54
N ASP A 115 -2.97 -0.17 -11.46
CA ASP A 115 -3.99 -0.74 -12.36
C ASP A 115 -4.74 -1.88 -11.66
N VAL A 116 -5.43 -1.54 -10.58
CA VAL A 116 -6.19 -2.48 -9.74
C VAL A 116 -7.55 -1.91 -9.40
N GLU A 117 -8.52 -2.80 -9.14
CA GLU A 117 -9.85 -2.47 -8.65
C GLU A 117 -10.20 -3.38 -7.48
N THR A 118 -10.79 -2.81 -6.44
CA THR A 118 -11.18 -3.55 -5.24
C THR A 118 -12.69 -3.58 -5.07
N ILE A 119 -13.25 -4.76 -4.83
CA ILE A 119 -14.65 -4.96 -4.45
C ILE A 119 -14.67 -5.48 -3.02
N PHE A 120 -15.26 -4.71 -2.11
CA PHE A 120 -15.40 -5.13 -0.71
C PHE A 120 -16.38 -6.29 -0.59
N ALA A 121 -16.00 -7.31 0.16
CA ALA A 121 -16.78 -8.52 0.41
C ALA A 121 -17.14 -8.62 1.90
N GLU A 122 -18.29 -9.19 2.22
CA GLU A 122 -18.77 -9.37 3.59
C GLU A 122 -17.84 -10.25 4.43
N LYS A 123 -17.16 -11.21 3.78
CA LYS A 123 -16.19 -12.09 4.45
C LYS A 123 -14.81 -11.47 4.45
N LYS A 124 -14.27 -11.29 5.64
CA LYS A 124 -12.87 -10.92 5.84
C LYS A 124 -11.98 -12.13 5.56
N ARG A 125 -10.96 -11.93 4.73
CA ARG A 125 -9.88 -12.91 4.56
C ARG A 125 -8.90 -12.75 5.71
N THR A 126 -8.57 -13.86 6.38
CA THR A 126 -7.58 -13.88 7.47
C THR A 126 -6.84 -15.20 7.35
N ILE A 127 -5.69 -15.16 6.71
CA ILE A 127 -4.86 -16.36 6.49
C ILE A 127 -3.39 -16.05 6.77
N GLN A 128 -2.68 -17.08 7.17
CA GLN A 128 -1.23 -17.05 7.27
C GLN A 128 -0.64 -17.52 5.95
N VAL A 129 0.34 -16.79 5.44
CA VAL A 129 0.94 -17.01 4.14
C VAL A 129 2.45 -17.11 4.22
N ASP A 130 3.06 -17.89 3.35
CA ASP A 130 4.46 -17.78 2.98
C ASP A 130 4.57 -17.51 1.47
N GLY A 131 5.62 -16.82 1.08
CA GLY A 131 5.79 -16.43 -0.30
C GLY A 131 7.16 -15.83 -0.58
N TYR A 132 7.27 -15.28 -1.77
CA TYR A 132 8.46 -14.56 -2.19
C TYR A 132 8.07 -13.38 -3.09
N PHE A 133 8.92 -12.37 -3.12
CA PHE A 133 8.78 -11.29 -4.06
C PHE A 133 8.98 -11.80 -5.48
N GLY A 134 8.02 -11.52 -6.36
CA GLY A 134 8.09 -11.86 -7.77
C GLY A 134 9.14 -11.02 -8.50
N LYS A 135 8.93 -10.75 -9.78
CA LYS A 135 9.81 -9.86 -10.54
C LYS A 135 9.53 -8.39 -10.16
N VAL A 136 10.19 -7.90 -9.13
CA VAL A 136 10.08 -6.50 -8.70
C VAL A 136 10.90 -5.61 -9.62
N LYS A 137 10.31 -4.50 -10.05
CA LYS A 137 10.94 -3.50 -10.92
C LYS A 137 11.36 -2.25 -10.11
N GLY A 138 12.12 -1.38 -10.76
CA GLY A 138 12.49 -0.07 -10.22
C GLY A 138 13.41 -0.16 -9.00
N ILE A 139 13.24 0.78 -8.09
CA ILE A 139 14.12 0.96 -6.94
C ILE A 139 14.14 -0.25 -5.99
N PHE A 140 13.05 -1.01 -5.95
CA PHE A 140 12.96 -2.21 -5.12
C PHE A 140 13.31 -3.52 -5.83
N SER A 141 13.94 -3.46 -7.00
CA SER A 141 14.34 -4.66 -7.77
C SER A 141 15.17 -5.66 -6.99
N ALA A 142 15.94 -5.21 -6.00
CA ALA A 142 16.72 -6.06 -5.09
C ALA A 142 15.86 -7.00 -4.21
N LEU A 143 14.56 -6.74 -4.08
CA LEU A 143 13.64 -7.61 -3.35
C LEU A 143 13.29 -8.88 -4.15
N THR A 144 13.51 -8.90 -5.47
CA THR A 144 13.18 -10.05 -6.33
C THR A 144 13.73 -11.35 -5.78
N GLY A 145 12.85 -12.32 -5.55
CA GLY A 145 13.19 -13.66 -5.04
C GLY A 145 13.40 -13.74 -3.53
N LEU A 146 13.35 -12.64 -2.78
CA LEU A 146 13.40 -12.71 -1.33
C LEU A 146 12.11 -13.33 -0.79
N SER A 147 12.25 -14.30 0.11
CA SER A 147 11.12 -14.93 0.77
C SER A 147 10.61 -14.08 1.94
N PHE A 148 9.33 -14.20 2.20
CA PHE A 148 8.67 -13.64 3.37
C PHE A 148 7.63 -14.60 3.92
N TYR A 149 7.21 -14.31 5.14
CA TYR A 149 6.07 -14.98 5.76
C TYR A 149 5.26 -13.92 6.51
N GLY A 150 3.93 -14.09 6.58
CA GLY A 150 3.10 -13.10 7.25
C GLY A 150 1.63 -13.49 7.31
N TYR A 151 0.79 -12.49 7.52
CA TYR A 151 -0.66 -12.61 7.55
C TYR A 151 -1.27 -11.75 6.45
N GLU A 152 -2.17 -12.33 5.68
CA GLU A 152 -3.04 -11.64 4.75
C GLU A 152 -4.38 -11.40 5.45
N ILE A 153 -4.67 -10.12 5.78
CA ILE A 153 -5.85 -9.74 6.57
C ILE A 153 -6.53 -8.54 5.90
N HIS A 154 -7.60 -8.78 5.15
CA HIS A 154 -8.35 -7.71 4.48
C HIS A 154 -9.81 -8.09 4.22
N SER A 155 -10.65 -7.08 3.97
CA SER A 155 -11.97 -7.22 3.39
C SER A 155 -11.92 -6.72 1.95
N GLY A 156 -12.47 -7.51 1.04
CA GLY A 156 -12.44 -7.18 -0.39
C GLY A 156 -11.50 -8.04 -1.21
N ILE A 157 -11.81 -8.07 -2.49
CA ILE A 157 -11.07 -8.81 -3.52
C ILE A 157 -10.53 -7.76 -4.47
N THR A 158 -9.21 -7.74 -4.63
CA THR A 158 -8.52 -6.84 -5.55
C THR A 158 -8.19 -7.58 -6.84
N ASN A 159 -8.72 -7.10 -7.95
CA ASN A 159 -8.42 -7.58 -9.29
C ASN A 159 -7.25 -6.79 -9.87
N PHE A 160 -6.26 -7.48 -10.42
CA PHE A 160 -5.05 -6.91 -11.00
C PHE A 160 -4.54 -7.75 -12.17
N ASP A 161 -3.60 -7.19 -12.93
CA ASP A 161 -2.90 -7.90 -13.99
C ASP A 161 -1.76 -8.72 -13.39
N ASP A 162 -1.82 -10.05 -13.52
CA ASP A 162 -0.82 -10.98 -12.99
C ASP A 162 0.61 -10.66 -13.45
N GLY A 163 0.77 -10.07 -14.63
CA GLY A 163 2.07 -9.63 -15.16
C GLY A 163 2.69 -8.45 -14.39
N LYS A 164 1.92 -7.81 -13.51
CA LYS A 164 2.33 -6.69 -12.65
C LYS A 164 2.35 -7.05 -11.18
N SER A 165 2.14 -8.32 -10.82
CA SER A 165 2.14 -8.75 -9.42
C SER A 165 3.46 -8.41 -8.72
N LEU A 166 3.37 -8.10 -7.44
CA LEU A 166 4.52 -7.78 -6.59
C LEU A 166 5.07 -9.03 -5.91
N THR A 167 4.19 -9.90 -5.45
CA THR A 167 4.51 -11.10 -4.69
C THR A 167 3.85 -12.33 -5.27
N LEU A 168 4.35 -13.49 -4.85
CA LEU A 168 3.78 -14.80 -5.09
C LEU A 168 3.68 -15.50 -3.74
N MET A 169 2.48 -15.87 -3.32
CA MET A 169 2.27 -16.43 -1.99
C MET A 169 1.25 -17.55 -1.96
N LYS A 170 1.31 -18.38 -0.92
CA LYS A 170 0.39 -19.48 -0.66
C LYS A 170 -0.04 -19.51 0.82
N PRO A 171 -1.24 -20.02 1.12
CA PRO A 171 -1.65 -20.32 2.49
C PRO A 171 -0.73 -21.35 3.15
N ILE A 172 -0.45 -21.19 4.45
CA ILE A 172 0.40 -22.14 5.20
C ILE A 172 -0.44 -23.32 5.73
N HIS A 173 -1.66 -23.07 6.18
CA HIS A 173 -2.49 -24.04 6.88
C HIS A 173 -3.70 -24.54 6.08
N GLU A 174 -3.84 -24.08 4.85
CA GLU A 174 -4.91 -24.47 3.95
C GLU A 174 -4.33 -25.08 2.67
N ALA A 175 -5.06 -25.97 2.02
CA ALA A 175 -4.68 -26.45 0.69
C ALA A 175 -4.88 -25.28 -0.29
N GLY A 176 -3.80 -24.82 -0.89
CA GLY A 176 -3.81 -23.74 -1.86
C GLY A 176 -2.58 -23.77 -2.74
N GLU A 177 -2.75 -23.32 -3.98
CA GLU A 177 -1.65 -23.12 -4.90
C GLU A 177 -0.97 -21.77 -4.67
N ILE A 178 0.25 -21.63 -5.17
CA ILE A 178 0.93 -20.34 -5.21
C ILE A 178 0.13 -19.41 -6.11
N SER A 179 -0.22 -18.24 -5.61
CA SER A 179 -0.97 -17.21 -6.35
C SER A 179 -0.24 -15.88 -6.36
N PRO A 180 -0.37 -15.10 -7.44
CA PRO A 180 0.14 -13.73 -7.48
C PRO A 180 -0.66 -12.84 -6.55
N GLU A 181 0.01 -11.85 -5.96
CA GLU A 181 -0.61 -10.85 -5.09
C GLU A 181 0.14 -9.51 -5.21
N GLY A 182 -0.58 -8.42 -4.82
CA GLY A 182 -0.04 -7.09 -4.91
C GLY A 182 0.11 -6.58 -6.34
N SER A 183 0.55 -5.35 -6.48
CA SER A 183 0.76 -4.74 -7.79
C SER A 183 1.88 -3.72 -7.76
N GLN A 184 2.47 -3.45 -8.93
CA GLN A 184 3.48 -2.43 -9.12
C GLN A 184 3.23 -1.65 -10.40
N ASN A 185 3.50 -0.34 -10.35
CA ASN A 185 3.51 0.55 -11.50
C ASN A 185 4.84 1.31 -11.51
N VAL A 186 5.75 0.88 -12.36
CA VAL A 186 7.12 1.39 -12.42
C VAL A 186 7.42 1.84 -13.85
N SER A 187 7.85 3.09 -13.98
CA SER A 187 8.30 3.72 -15.21
C SER A 187 9.51 4.63 -14.90
N ASP A 188 9.98 5.37 -15.89
CA ASP A 188 11.09 6.33 -15.69
C ASP A 188 10.75 7.44 -14.67
N THR A 189 9.47 7.72 -14.46
CA THR A 189 8.99 8.79 -13.58
C THR A 189 8.09 8.29 -12.45
N MET A 190 7.88 6.99 -12.31
CA MET A 190 6.93 6.45 -11.33
C MET A 190 7.46 5.19 -10.67
N ASN A 191 7.35 5.14 -9.34
CA ASN A 191 7.71 4.00 -8.51
C ASN A 191 6.60 3.76 -7.47
N VAL A 192 5.55 3.04 -7.87
CA VAL A 192 4.38 2.77 -7.03
C VAL A 192 4.22 1.28 -6.83
N TYR A 193 4.04 0.88 -5.58
CA TYR A 193 3.92 -0.50 -5.15
C TYR A 193 2.79 -0.67 -4.15
N GLY A 194 2.16 -1.84 -4.14
CA GLY A 194 1.13 -2.16 -3.17
C GLY A 194 0.97 -3.65 -2.93
N THR A 195 0.67 -4.04 -1.70
CA THR A 195 0.45 -5.42 -1.26
C THR A 195 -0.50 -5.47 -0.06
N TYR A 196 -1.09 -6.61 0.18
CA TYR A 196 -1.83 -6.90 1.41
C TYR A 196 -0.91 -7.22 2.58
#